data_2219d4208426fbc69e2f2c5ef3ed380e
#
_entry.id   2219d4208426fbc69e2f2c5ef3ed380e
#
_cell.length_a   1.000
_cell.length_b   1.000
_cell.length_c   1.000
_cell.angle_alpha   90.00
_cell.angle_beta   90.00
_cell.angle_gamma   90.00
#
_symmetry.space_group_name_H-M   'P 1'
#
loop_
_entity.id
_entity.type
_entity.pdbx_description
1 polymer ?
#
loop_
_entity_poly.entity_id
_entity_poly.type
_entity_poly.pdbx_seq_one_letter_code
_entity_poly.pdbx_strand_id
1 'polypeptide(L)'
;MTLRRWGRRLKRSLGMRLVLLFLLLGTGALIGRIRFGGVELGAAAVLFLGMATSFFAATRGYRLVVPEALGTLGLVLFTFSVGNMSGPAFFASLRTGYGPIVATVGVLIVAALIAVVGGHLLGLSSAVVAGSFAGALTNTPALAAAREAAHDDAGP
;
A
#
# COMPACT_ATOMS: atom_id res chain seq x y z
N MET A 1 28.54 -10.52 -30.55
CA MET A 1 27.51 -11.59 -30.41
C MET A 1 26.88 -11.66 -29.01
N THR A 2 27.18 -10.78 -28.10
CA THR A 2 26.84 -10.81 -26.67
C THR A 2 25.53 -10.05 -26.27
N LEU A 3 25.20 -8.97 -26.94
CA LEU A 3 24.04 -8.13 -26.61
C LEU A 3 22.66 -8.81 -26.82
N ARG A 4 22.55 -9.66 -27.85
CA ARG A 4 21.29 -10.42 -28.11
C ARG A 4 21.01 -11.53 -27.07
N ARG A 5 22.03 -12.09 -26.45
CA ARG A 5 21.87 -13.09 -25.37
C ARG A 5 21.48 -12.45 -24.06
N TRP A 6 21.99 -11.23 -23.76
CA TRP A 6 21.65 -10.45 -22.59
C TRP A 6 20.18 -10.01 -22.60
N GLY A 7 19.72 -9.46 -23.70
CA GLY A 7 18.31 -9.05 -23.84
C GLY A 7 17.31 -10.20 -23.68
N ARG A 8 17.64 -11.42 -24.11
CA ARG A 8 16.78 -12.60 -23.93
C ARG A 8 16.72 -13.09 -22.48
N ARG A 9 17.82 -13.00 -21.75
CA ARG A 9 17.83 -13.37 -20.31
C ARG A 9 17.04 -12.37 -19.47
N LEU A 10 17.19 -11.07 -19.73
CA LEU A 10 16.41 -10.01 -19.07
C LEU A 10 14.91 -10.14 -19.35
N LYS A 11 14.50 -10.37 -20.60
CA LYS A 11 13.09 -10.58 -20.95
C LYS A 11 12.50 -11.82 -20.27
N ARG A 12 13.28 -12.90 -20.16
CA ARG A 12 12.83 -14.16 -19.54
C ARG A 12 12.70 -14.01 -18.01
N SER A 13 13.61 -13.28 -17.36
CA SER A 13 13.54 -13.02 -15.93
C SER A 13 12.40 -12.06 -15.57
N LEU A 14 12.16 -11.03 -16.40
CA LEU A 14 11.06 -10.10 -16.22
C LEU A 14 9.71 -10.81 -16.44
N GLY A 15 9.58 -11.61 -17.50
CA GLY A 15 8.38 -12.39 -17.77
C GLY A 15 8.03 -13.36 -16.65
N MET A 16 9.02 -14.07 -16.11
CA MET A 16 8.83 -14.97 -14.96
C MET A 16 8.35 -14.24 -13.71
N ARG A 17 8.91 -13.06 -13.42
CA ARG A 17 8.49 -12.23 -12.28
C ARG A 17 7.07 -11.72 -12.44
N LEU A 18 6.68 -11.30 -13.63
CA LEU A 18 5.31 -10.89 -13.94
C LEU A 18 4.32 -12.04 -13.77
N VAL A 19 4.64 -13.23 -14.31
CA VAL A 19 3.79 -14.42 -14.15
C VAL A 19 3.62 -14.77 -12.67
N LEU A 20 4.69 -14.78 -11.89
CA LEU A 20 4.62 -15.03 -10.44
C LEU A 20 3.75 -13.98 -9.73
N LEU A 21 3.91 -12.70 -10.08
CA LEU A 21 3.11 -11.62 -9.52
C LEU A 21 1.62 -11.82 -9.82
N PHE A 22 1.26 -12.08 -11.07
CA PHE A 22 -0.15 -12.32 -11.43
C PHE A 22 -0.71 -13.60 -10.82
N LEU A 23 0.08 -14.64 -10.66
CA LEU A 23 -0.33 -15.85 -9.93
C LEU A 23 -0.60 -15.55 -8.46
N LEU A 24 0.27 -14.77 -7.80
CA LEU A 24 0.07 -14.37 -6.41
C LEU A 24 -1.15 -13.46 -6.24
N LEU A 25 -1.35 -12.51 -7.15
CA LEU A 25 -2.55 -11.66 -7.15
C LEU A 25 -3.81 -12.49 -7.37
N GLY A 26 -3.81 -13.38 -8.35
CA GLY A 26 -4.96 -14.24 -8.67
C GLY A 26 -5.30 -15.21 -7.53
N THR A 27 -4.30 -15.89 -6.97
CA THR A 27 -4.51 -16.81 -5.83
C THR A 27 -4.95 -16.04 -4.58
N GLY A 28 -4.34 -14.89 -4.29
CA GLY A 28 -4.74 -14.02 -3.18
C GLY A 28 -6.17 -13.51 -3.33
N ALA A 29 -6.57 -13.12 -4.53
CA ALA A 29 -7.94 -12.69 -4.82
C ALA A 29 -8.95 -13.84 -4.67
N LEU A 30 -8.59 -15.07 -5.06
CA LEU A 30 -9.44 -16.25 -4.85
C LEU A 30 -9.61 -16.57 -3.36
N ILE A 31 -8.51 -16.54 -2.59
CA ILE A 31 -8.54 -16.72 -1.14
C ILE A 31 -9.35 -15.60 -0.48
N GLY A 32 -9.23 -14.37 -0.99
CA GLY A 32 -9.97 -13.22 -0.49
C GLY A 32 -11.49 -13.32 -0.59
N ARG A 33 -12.01 -14.19 -1.48
CA ARG A 33 -13.46 -14.49 -1.60
C ARG A 33 -13.97 -15.45 -0.54
N ILE A 34 -13.10 -16.12 0.21
CA ILE A 34 -13.50 -17.02 1.28
C ILE A 34 -14.07 -16.19 2.42
N ARG A 35 -15.29 -16.54 2.83
CA ARG A 35 -15.99 -15.88 3.95
C ARG A 35 -15.71 -16.61 5.24
N PHE A 36 -15.12 -15.91 6.19
CA PHE A 36 -14.97 -16.38 7.57
C PHE A 36 -15.96 -15.62 8.47
N GLY A 37 -16.93 -16.31 9.04
CA GLY A 37 -17.89 -15.66 9.96
C GLY A 37 -18.72 -14.54 9.31
N GLY A 38 -18.96 -14.59 7.99
CA GLY A 38 -19.71 -13.57 7.26
C GLY A 38 -18.86 -12.38 6.74
N VAL A 39 -17.56 -12.36 7.05
CA VAL A 39 -16.63 -11.33 6.56
C VAL A 39 -15.71 -11.90 5.50
N GLU A 40 -15.56 -11.19 4.37
CA GLU A 40 -14.61 -11.53 3.31
C GLU A 40 -13.24 -10.91 3.61
N LEU A 41 -12.17 -11.71 3.44
CA LEU A 41 -10.79 -11.20 3.58
C LEU A 41 -10.43 -10.17 2.49
N GLY A 42 -11.07 -10.25 1.33
CA GLY A 42 -10.90 -9.29 0.25
C GLY A 42 -9.44 -9.07 -0.15
N ALA A 43 -9.05 -7.81 -0.31
CA ALA A 43 -7.69 -7.40 -0.67
C ALA A 43 -6.63 -7.73 0.41
N ALA A 44 -7.03 -7.90 1.67
CA ALA A 44 -6.12 -8.28 2.74
C ALA A 44 -5.49 -9.67 2.50
N ALA A 45 -6.23 -10.60 1.87
CA ALA A 45 -5.70 -11.91 1.52
C ALA A 45 -4.51 -11.82 0.54
N VAL A 46 -4.57 -10.89 -0.42
CA VAL A 46 -3.47 -10.62 -1.36
C VAL A 46 -2.25 -10.08 -0.61
N LEU A 47 -2.46 -9.15 0.32
CA LEU A 47 -1.41 -8.58 1.15
C LEU A 47 -0.71 -9.67 1.99
N PHE A 48 -1.47 -10.48 2.73
CA PHE A 48 -0.91 -11.53 3.57
C PHE A 48 -0.20 -12.61 2.75
N LEU A 49 -0.74 -12.98 1.59
CA LEU A 49 -0.09 -13.93 0.69
C LEU A 49 1.23 -13.36 0.15
N GLY A 50 1.26 -12.07 -0.23
CA GLY A 50 2.46 -11.37 -0.64
C GLY A 50 3.53 -11.32 0.46
N MET A 51 3.14 -11.01 1.70
CA MET A 51 4.04 -11.03 2.87
C MET A 51 4.59 -12.42 3.13
N ALA A 52 3.75 -13.44 3.17
CA ALA A 52 4.14 -14.83 3.41
C ALA A 52 5.12 -15.32 2.33
N THR A 53 4.80 -15.11 1.07
CA THR A 53 5.68 -15.53 -0.05
C THR A 53 7.00 -14.79 -0.05
N SER A 54 7.02 -13.49 0.28
CA SER A 54 8.24 -12.70 0.40
C SER A 54 9.11 -13.19 1.55
N PHE A 55 8.51 -13.50 2.70
CA PHE A 55 9.20 -14.07 3.85
C PHE A 55 9.85 -15.43 3.52
N PHE A 56 9.07 -16.37 2.94
CA PHE A 56 9.60 -17.68 2.56
C PHE A 56 10.66 -17.61 1.46
N ALA A 57 10.54 -16.68 0.52
CA ALA A 57 11.57 -16.45 -0.48
C ALA A 57 12.87 -15.94 0.17
N ALA A 58 12.76 -14.99 1.09
CA ALA A 58 13.90 -14.41 1.80
C ALA A 58 14.65 -15.45 2.64
N THR A 59 13.95 -16.36 3.33
CA THR A 59 14.58 -17.46 4.09
C THR A 59 15.37 -18.44 3.21
N ARG A 60 15.06 -18.48 1.92
CA ARG A 60 15.78 -19.29 0.91
C ARG A 60 16.80 -18.49 0.09
N GLY A 61 17.10 -17.24 0.49
CA GLY A 61 18.07 -16.38 -0.19
C GLY A 61 17.53 -15.74 -1.48
N TYR A 62 16.23 -15.84 -1.79
CA TYR A 62 15.61 -15.20 -2.94
C TYR A 62 14.94 -13.90 -2.54
N ARG A 63 15.16 -12.83 -3.33
CA ARG A 63 14.43 -11.57 -3.17
C ARG A 63 13.35 -11.46 -4.25
N LEU A 64 12.09 -11.44 -3.84
CA LEU A 64 10.98 -11.11 -4.71
C LEU A 64 10.91 -9.58 -4.83
N VAL A 65 11.40 -9.06 -5.95
CA VAL A 65 11.35 -7.62 -6.23
C VAL A 65 10.25 -7.38 -7.27
N VAL A 66 9.23 -6.63 -6.87
CA VAL A 66 8.21 -6.11 -7.80
C VAL A 66 8.82 -4.88 -8.48
N PRO A 67 8.74 -4.75 -9.82
CA PRO A 67 9.15 -3.53 -10.50
C PRO A 67 8.39 -2.32 -9.95
N GLU A 68 9.12 -1.25 -9.63
CA GLU A 68 8.55 -0.02 -9.05
C GLU A 68 7.42 0.56 -9.90
N ALA A 69 7.57 0.55 -11.21
CA ALA A 69 6.53 0.98 -12.15
C ALA A 69 5.18 0.27 -11.96
N LEU A 70 5.17 -1.02 -11.57
CA LEU A 70 3.93 -1.76 -11.29
C LEU A 70 3.32 -1.34 -9.96
N GLY A 71 4.15 -1.05 -8.94
CA GLY A 71 3.68 -0.51 -7.66
C GLY A 71 3.03 0.85 -7.85
N THR A 72 3.70 1.75 -8.57
CA THR A 72 3.18 3.07 -8.90
C THR A 72 1.88 3.00 -9.72
N LEU A 73 1.83 2.15 -10.75
CA LEU A 73 0.63 1.94 -11.55
C LEU A 73 -0.53 1.44 -10.67
N GLY A 74 -0.28 0.46 -9.79
CA GLY A 74 -1.28 -0.06 -8.86
C GLY A 74 -1.81 1.03 -7.93
N LEU A 75 -0.93 1.86 -7.38
CA LEU A 75 -1.31 2.98 -6.52
C LEU A 75 -2.16 4.02 -7.27
N VAL A 76 -1.77 4.40 -8.48
CA VAL A 76 -2.50 5.36 -9.32
C VAL A 76 -3.89 4.83 -9.65
N LEU A 77 -4.01 3.57 -10.09
CA LEU A 77 -5.30 2.94 -10.39
C LEU A 77 -6.19 2.85 -9.14
N PHE A 78 -5.63 2.49 -8.00
CA PHE A 78 -6.34 2.45 -6.72
C PHE A 78 -6.86 3.84 -6.34
N THR A 79 -6.00 4.87 -6.37
CA THR A 79 -6.37 6.24 -6.02
C THR A 79 -7.44 6.80 -6.96
N PHE A 80 -7.30 6.55 -8.26
CA PHE A 80 -8.29 6.93 -9.25
C PHE A 80 -9.65 6.26 -8.99
N SER A 81 -9.65 4.95 -8.72
CA SER A 81 -10.89 4.21 -8.43
C SER A 81 -11.60 4.75 -7.18
N VAL A 82 -10.85 4.98 -6.10
CA VAL A 82 -11.39 5.55 -4.86
C VAL A 82 -11.93 6.95 -5.10
N GLY A 83 -11.19 7.80 -5.82
CA GLY A 83 -11.61 9.15 -6.17
C GLY A 83 -12.89 9.17 -7.00
N ASN A 84 -12.98 8.29 -8.00
CA ASN A 84 -14.16 8.20 -8.86
C ASN A 84 -15.40 7.71 -8.09
N MET A 85 -15.25 6.76 -7.19
CA MET A 85 -16.36 6.25 -6.36
C MET A 85 -16.82 7.28 -5.32
N SER A 86 -15.87 8.01 -4.71
CA SER A 86 -16.14 8.94 -3.61
C SER A 86 -16.54 10.33 -4.09
N GLY A 87 -16.17 10.72 -5.30
CA GLY A 87 -16.35 12.07 -5.84
C GLY A 87 -17.78 12.58 -5.77
N PRO A 88 -18.79 11.88 -6.31
CA PRO A 88 -20.18 12.34 -6.27
C PRO A 88 -20.70 12.57 -4.85
N ALA A 89 -20.40 11.63 -3.91
CA ALA A 89 -20.81 11.73 -2.53
C ALA A 89 -20.11 12.88 -1.80
N PHE A 90 -18.83 13.11 -2.09
CA PHE A 90 -18.05 14.20 -1.51
C PHE A 90 -18.63 15.57 -1.89
N PHE A 91 -18.88 15.81 -3.19
CA PHE A 91 -19.46 17.07 -3.66
C PHE A 91 -20.90 17.27 -3.18
N ALA A 92 -21.68 16.20 -3.05
CA ALA A 92 -23.02 16.27 -2.45
C ALA A 92 -22.95 16.69 -0.98
N SER A 93 -22.01 16.13 -0.21
CA SER A 93 -21.81 16.45 1.20
C SER A 93 -21.36 17.90 1.41
N LEU A 94 -20.54 18.44 0.53
CA LEU A 94 -20.17 19.87 0.57
C LEU A 94 -21.38 20.82 0.42
N ARG A 95 -22.38 20.40 -0.31
CA ARG A 95 -23.61 21.21 -0.53
C ARG A 95 -24.59 21.10 0.63
N THR A 96 -24.58 19.98 1.37
CA THR A 96 -25.55 19.69 2.43
C THR A 96 -25.15 20.24 3.81
N GLY A 97 -23.88 20.58 4.00
CA GLY A 97 -23.40 21.19 5.27
C GLY A 97 -21.98 20.79 5.62
N TYR A 98 -21.30 21.72 6.27
CA TYR A 98 -19.89 21.58 6.65
C TYR A 98 -19.69 20.79 7.96
N GLY A 99 -20.74 20.60 8.76
CA GLY A 99 -20.65 20.04 10.10
C GLY A 99 -19.91 18.70 10.18
N PRO A 100 -20.35 17.67 9.44
CA PRO A 100 -19.66 16.36 9.43
C PRO A 100 -18.21 16.44 8.97
N ILE A 101 -17.92 17.30 7.98
CA ILE A 101 -16.57 17.46 7.43
C ILE A 101 -15.65 18.09 8.49
N VAL A 102 -16.09 19.17 9.12
CA VAL A 102 -15.33 19.86 10.18
C VAL A 102 -15.10 18.92 11.37
N ALA A 103 -16.13 18.17 11.77
CA ALA A 103 -16.00 17.18 12.84
C ALA A 103 -14.96 16.09 12.50
N THR A 104 -15.02 15.54 11.29
CA THR A 104 -14.07 14.52 10.85
C THR A 104 -12.64 15.07 10.79
N VAL A 105 -12.43 16.26 10.23
CA VAL A 105 -11.12 16.92 10.21
C VAL A 105 -10.61 17.17 11.61
N GLY A 106 -11.47 17.64 12.54
CA GLY A 106 -11.12 17.84 13.93
C GLY A 106 -10.64 16.55 14.62
N VAL A 107 -11.37 15.46 14.42
CA VAL A 107 -10.98 14.13 14.94
C VAL A 107 -9.64 13.68 14.36
N LEU A 108 -9.41 13.85 13.07
CA LEU A 108 -8.15 13.47 12.43
C LEU A 108 -6.96 14.29 12.96
N ILE A 109 -7.14 15.59 13.19
CA ILE A 109 -6.11 16.46 13.78
C ILE A 109 -5.77 15.98 15.20
N VAL A 110 -6.76 15.73 16.03
CA VAL A 110 -6.55 15.23 17.40
C VAL A 110 -5.84 13.88 17.37
N ALA A 111 -6.27 12.96 16.50
CA ALA A 111 -5.63 11.64 16.37
C ALA A 111 -4.17 11.76 15.88
N ALA A 112 -3.88 12.66 14.96
CA ALA A 112 -2.51 12.94 14.50
C ALA A 112 -1.64 13.50 15.63
N LEU A 113 -2.16 14.46 16.43
CA LEU A 113 -1.44 15.01 17.58
C LEU A 113 -1.13 13.92 18.61
N ILE A 114 -2.09 13.05 18.92
CA ILE A 114 -1.89 11.91 19.83
C ILE A 114 -0.81 10.98 19.28
N ALA A 115 -0.83 10.67 17.97
CA ALA A 115 0.18 9.82 17.34
C ALA A 115 1.58 10.44 17.43
N VAL A 116 1.71 11.74 17.14
CA VAL A 116 3.00 12.46 17.21
C VAL A 116 3.53 12.53 18.64
N VAL A 117 2.69 12.95 19.59
CA VAL A 117 3.09 13.04 21.00
C VAL A 117 3.43 11.67 21.57
N GLY A 118 2.57 10.67 21.32
CA GLY A 118 2.82 9.29 21.76
C GLY A 118 4.08 8.70 21.12
N GLY A 119 4.30 8.94 19.84
CA GLY A 119 5.51 8.53 19.15
C GLY A 119 6.77 9.16 19.72
N HIS A 120 6.73 10.46 20.02
CA HIS A 120 7.83 11.16 20.68
C HIS A 120 8.15 10.61 22.07
N LEU A 121 7.10 10.35 22.88
CA LEU A 121 7.26 9.76 24.21
C LEU A 121 7.85 8.35 24.17
N LEU A 122 7.56 7.59 23.11
CA LEU A 122 8.09 6.24 22.88
C LEU A 122 9.46 6.23 22.18
N GLY A 123 10.03 7.38 21.83
CA GLY A 123 11.29 7.49 21.12
C GLY A 123 11.26 6.96 19.68
N LEU A 124 10.09 6.94 19.05
CA LEU A 124 9.91 6.47 17.68
C LEU A 124 10.35 7.55 16.67
N SER A 125 10.94 7.12 15.56
CA SER A 125 11.25 8.04 14.45
C SER A 125 9.99 8.59 13.80
N SER A 126 10.07 9.80 13.23
CA SER A 126 8.96 10.46 12.54
C SER A 126 8.37 9.59 11.42
N ALA A 127 9.22 8.84 10.69
CA ALA A 127 8.80 7.92 9.65
C ALA A 127 7.93 6.76 10.20
N VAL A 128 8.31 6.21 11.35
CA VAL A 128 7.53 5.14 12.01
C VAL A 128 6.19 5.68 12.51
N VAL A 129 6.17 6.88 13.09
CA VAL A 129 4.93 7.52 13.56
C VAL A 129 3.99 7.81 12.37
N ALA A 130 4.50 8.43 11.32
CA ALA A 130 3.72 8.73 10.12
C ALA A 130 3.20 7.47 9.42
N GLY A 131 4.05 6.44 9.28
CA GLY A 131 3.67 5.17 8.69
C GLY A 131 2.62 4.42 9.52
N SER A 132 2.76 4.41 10.84
CA SER A 132 1.79 3.79 11.76
C SER A 132 0.44 4.51 11.72
N PHE A 133 0.44 5.84 11.72
CA PHE A 133 -0.77 6.65 11.61
C PHE A 133 -1.49 6.44 10.27
N ALA A 134 -0.74 6.49 9.15
CA ALA A 134 -1.30 6.23 7.82
C ALA A 134 -1.84 4.80 7.70
N GLY A 135 -1.14 3.82 8.29
CA GLY A 135 -1.58 2.42 8.33
C GLY A 135 -2.85 2.22 9.16
N ALA A 136 -2.95 2.84 10.34
CA ALA A 136 -4.13 2.78 11.20
C ALA A 136 -5.38 3.35 10.52
N LEU A 137 -5.21 4.39 9.70
CA LEU A 137 -6.30 4.99 8.92
C LEU A 137 -6.56 4.26 7.58
N THR A 138 -5.82 3.21 7.30
CA THR A 138 -5.85 2.51 5.99
C THR A 138 -5.66 3.48 4.80
N ASN A 139 -4.84 4.53 5.03
CA ASN A 139 -4.61 5.59 4.06
C ASN A 139 -3.36 5.27 3.21
N THR A 140 -3.57 4.52 2.13
CA THR A 140 -2.49 4.08 1.23
C THR A 140 -1.69 5.24 0.59
N PRO A 141 -2.31 6.34 0.14
CA PRO A 141 -1.56 7.51 -0.35
C PRO A 141 -0.67 8.15 0.72
N ALA A 142 -1.17 8.31 1.95
CA ALA A 142 -0.38 8.86 3.05
C ALA A 142 0.78 7.93 3.45
N LEU A 143 0.57 6.61 3.40
CA LEU A 143 1.63 5.64 3.63
C LEU A 143 2.72 5.71 2.55
N ALA A 144 2.34 5.89 1.29
CA ALA A 144 3.28 6.07 0.20
C ALA A 144 4.13 7.34 0.40
N ALA A 145 3.51 8.48 0.74
CA ALA A 145 4.19 9.73 1.03
C ALA A 145 5.13 9.61 2.26
N ALA A 146 4.70 8.92 3.32
CA ALA A 146 5.54 8.69 4.49
C ALA A 146 6.78 7.84 4.16
N ARG A 147 6.66 6.86 3.26
CA ARG A 147 7.80 6.06 2.79
C ARG A 147 8.78 6.86 1.94
N GLU A 148 8.28 7.74 1.08
CA GLU A 148 9.10 8.61 0.24
C GLU A 148 9.90 9.58 1.10
N ALA A 149 9.25 10.27 2.06
CA ALA A 149 9.90 11.14 3.01
C ALA A 149 10.97 10.39 3.85
N ALA A 150 10.70 9.17 4.29
CA ALA A 150 11.67 8.38 5.04
C ALA A 150 12.88 7.95 4.20
N HIS A 151 12.73 7.83 2.89
CA HIS A 151 13.83 7.51 1.98
C HIS A 151 14.74 8.73 1.76
N ASP A 152 14.15 9.92 1.65
CA ASP A 152 14.90 11.17 1.51
C ASP A 152 15.70 11.52 2.78
N ASP A 153 15.14 11.26 3.97
CA ASP A 153 15.82 11.45 5.25
C ASP A 153 17.00 10.48 5.47
N ALA A 154 17.02 9.34 4.80
CA ALA A 154 18.09 8.35 4.94
C ALA A 154 19.40 8.73 4.24
N GLY A 155 19.40 9.78 3.36
CA GLY A 155 20.56 10.29 2.64
C GLY A 155 21.19 9.28 1.66
N PRO A 156 22.13 9.72 0.81
CA PRO A 156 22.89 8.80 -0.04
C PRO A 156 23.89 7.97 0.76
#